data_b2d41669309bbd2a690cad9f29bae701
#
_entry.id   b2d41669309bbd2a690cad9f29bae701
#
_cell.length_a   1.000
_cell.length_b   1.000
_cell.length_c   1.000
_cell.angle_alpha   90.00
_cell.angle_beta   90.00
_cell.angle_gamma   90.00
#
_symmetry.space_group_name_H-M   'P 1'
#
loop_
_entity.id
_entity.type
_entity.pdbx_description
1 polymer ?
#
loop_
_entity_poly.entity_id
_entity_poly.type
_entity_poly.pdbx_seq_one_letter_code
_entity_poly.pdbx_strand_id
1 'polypeptide(L)'
;MWFTLGDRLFVASRTVPGTPAVGRAAMEELLARPNEFESNAGVATTIPPGIELRNLTISDGVATVDLSEGFGTGSGSTGELLSVAQVVYTLTQFPTVDGVLFAIEGEPLKRTPGHGLLLSGPQTRRDWQDQLPSILVTEPAMGDRVSSPVTVEGTANVFEATVQMRLLDSEGNRLAHAFTTATCGTGCRGDFRHDLEFEIDREQHGTLEVWWGSPEDGSRKDVVRIAVTLAP
;
A
#
# COMPACT_ATOMS: atom_id res chain seq x y z
N MET A 1 0.87 -0.46 -7.19
CA MET A 1 1.99 -1.24 -6.61
C MET A 1 2.11 -0.95 -5.14
N TRP A 2 2.83 -1.81 -4.42
CA TRP A 2 2.91 -1.74 -2.97
C TRP A 2 4.35 -1.48 -2.51
N PHE A 3 4.54 -0.35 -1.90
CA PHE A 3 5.79 0.12 -1.31
C PHE A 3 5.73 0.04 0.23
N THR A 4 6.58 0.82 0.90
CA THR A 4 6.54 1.00 2.35
C THR A 4 6.45 2.48 2.72
N LEU A 5 5.79 2.77 3.84
CA LEU A 5 5.84 4.05 4.52
C LEU A 5 6.16 3.76 6.00
N GLY A 6 7.35 4.16 6.44
CA GLY A 6 7.90 3.64 7.68
C GLY A 6 8.13 2.13 7.62
N ASP A 7 7.63 1.41 8.61
CA ASP A 7 7.73 -0.05 8.76
C ASP A 7 6.47 -0.81 8.32
N ARG A 8 5.63 -0.20 7.48
CA ARG A 8 4.35 -0.76 7.01
C ARG A 8 4.22 -0.65 5.50
N LEU A 9 3.38 -1.53 4.94
CA LEU A 9 3.01 -1.47 3.53
C LEU A 9 2.23 -0.18 3.23
N PHE A 10 2.48 0.36 2.06
CA PHE A 10 1.81 1.52 1.50
C PHE A 10 1.45 1.28 0.04
N VAL A 11 0.24 1.64 -0.37
CA VAL A 11 -0.21 1.50 -1.76
C VAL A 11 0.07 2.80 -2.54
N ALA A 12 0.73 2.66 -3.68
CA ALA A 12 0.92 3.75 -4.64
C ALA A 12 0.21 3.40 -5.96
N SER A 13 -0.47 4.38 -6.53
CA SER A 13 -1.12 4.26 -7.84
C SER A 13 -0.23 4.85 -8.91
N ARG A 14 -0.12 4.17 -10.05
CA ARG A 14 0.59 4.68 -11.25
C ARG A 14 -0.17 4.28 -12.49
N THR A 15 -0.26 5.18 -13.43
CA THR A 15 -0.79 4.88 -14.77
C THR A 15 0.33 4.33 -15.63
N VAL A 16 0.13 3.13 -16.15
CA VAL A 16 1.06 2.49 -17.11
C VAL A 16 0.40 2.37 -18.47
N PRO A 17 1.17 2.33 -19.57
CA PRO A 17 0.62 2.05 -20.88
C PRO A 17 -0.18 0.74 -20.90
N GLY A 18 -1.30 0.71 -21.62
CA GLY A 18 -2.14 -0.48 -21.72
C GLY A 18 -1.35 -1.69 -22.21
N THR A 19 -1.37 -2.78 -21.45
CA THR A 19 -0.69 -4.04 -21.76
C THR A 19 -1.50 -5.24 -21.27
N PRO A 20 -1.52 -6.36 -22.01
CA PRO A 20 -2.10 -7.59 -21.49
C PRO A 20 -1.27 -8.20 -20.34
N ALA A 21 0.01 -7.83 -20.22
CA ALA A 21 0.92 -8.32 -19.18
C ALA A 21 0.92 -7.40 -17.95
N VAL A 22 -0.26 -7.06 -17.42
CA VAL A 22 -0.43 -6.10 -16.31
C VAL A 22 0.34 -6.47 -15.04
N GLY A 23 0.44 -7.76 -14.72
CA GLY A 23 1.23 -8.23 -13.58
C GLY A 23 2.72 -7.97 -13.74
N ARG A 24 3.26 -8.16 -14.96
CA ARG A 24 4.66 -7.82 -15.28
C ARG A 24 4.90 -6.32 -15.17
N ALA A 25 4.03 -5.50 -15.76
CA ALA A 25 4.14 -4.05 -15.68
C ALA A 25 4.12 -3.55 -14.23
N ALA A 26 3.24 -4.11 -13.39
CA ALA A 26 3.19 -3.75 -11.96
C ALA A 26 4.46 -4.16 -11.21
N MET A 27 5.07 -5.30 -11.54
CA MET A 27 6.34 -5.72 -10.96
C MET A 27 7.51 -4.84 -11.43
N GLU A 28 7.55 -4.49 -12.71
CA GLU A 28 8.56 -3.58 -13.26
C GLU A 28 8.50 -2.21 -12.58
N GLU A 29 7.29 -1.67 -12.37
CA GLU A 29 7.06 -0.42 -11.62
C GLU A 29 7.47 -0.53 -10.14
N LEU A 30 7.20 -1.67 -9.49
CA LEU A 30 7.66 -1.91 -8.12
C LEU A 30 9.20 -1.91 -8.04
N LEU A 31 9.86 -2.61 -8.97
CA LEU A 31 11.32 -2.72 -9.03
C LEU A 31 12.00 -1.41 -9.49
N ALA A 32 11.28 -0.56 -10.25
CA ALA A 32 11.74 0.80 -10.59
C ALA A 32 11.81 1.73 -9.35
N ARG A 33 11.29 1.30 -8.19
CA ARG A 33 11.32 1.99 -6.91
C ARG A 33 10.35 3.20 -6.84
N PRO A 34 10.16 3.83 -5.66
CA PRO A 34 9.41 5.07 -5.54
C PRO A 34 10.01 6.18 -6.40
N ASN A 35 9.15 6.96 -7.06
CA ASN A 35 9.56 8.14 -7.78
C ASN A 35 9.94 9.28 -6.80
N GLU A 36 10.40 10.43 -7.33
CA GLU A 36 10.85 11.56 -6.52
C GLU A 36 9.73 12.12 -5.63
N PHE A 37 8.51 12.24 -6.16
CA PHE A 37 7.35 12.73 -5.39
C PHE A 37 7.00 11.78 -4.24
N GLU A 38 6.92 10.49 -4.50
CA GLU A 38 6.67 9.45 -3.50
C GLU A 38 7.80 9.41 -2.44
N SER A 39 9.04 9.49 -2.87
CA SER A 39 10.22 9.49 -1.97
C SER A 39 10.24 10.72 -1.06
N ASN A 40 9.91 11.90 -1.60
CA ASN A 40 9.78 13.15 -0.82
C ASN A 40 8.65 13.07 0.22
N ALA A 41 7.63 12.26 -0.04
CA ALA A 41 6.55 11.97 0.91
C ALA A 41 6.92 10.86 1.92
N GLY A 42 8.13 10.30 1.85
CA GLY A 42 8.62 9.26 2.77
C GLY A 42 8.32 7.83 2.31
N VAL A 43 7.76 7.64 1.11
CA VAL A 43 7.55 6.31 0.53
C VAL A 43 8.89 5.69 0.15
N ALA A 44 9.09 4.45 0.51
CA ALA A 44 10.33 3.71 0.31
C ALA A 44 10.06 2.28 -0.15
N THR A 45 11.10 1.54 -0.46
CA THR A 45 11.05 0.09 -0.67
C THR A 45 12.18 -0.59 0.06
N THR A 46 11.90 -1.76 0.61
CA THR A 46 12.88 -2.63 1.24
C THR A 46 13.49 -3.64 0.27
N ILE A 47 12.95 -3.73 -0.96
CA ILE A 47 13.56 -4.53 -2.02
C ILE A 47 14.92 -3.91 -2.37
N PRO A 48 16.02 -4.68 -2.34
CA PRO A 48 17.35 -4.16 -2.67
C PRO A 48 17.39 -3.52 -4.05
N PRO A 49 18.23 -2.50 -4.27
CA PRO A 49 18.43 -1.93 -5.60
C PRO A 49 19.06 -2.95 -6.56
N GLY A 50 18.71 -2.85 -7.84
CA GLY A 50 19.27 -3.71 -8.89
C GLY A 50 18.63 -5.11 -8.99
N ILE A 51 17.57 -5.39 -8.24
CA ILE A 51 16.78 -6.60 -8.44
C ILE A 51 16.03 -6.51 -9.77
N GLU A 52 16.14 -7.55 -10.59
CA GLU A 52 15.51 -7.65 -11.91
C GLU A 52 14.42 -8.74 -11.91
N LEU A 53 13.35 -8.50 -12.65
CA LEU A 53 12.32 -9.49 -12.95
C LEU A 53 12.80 -10.39 -14.10
N ARG A 54 13.24 -11.61 -13.79
CA ARG A 54 13.67 -12.60 -14.78
C ARG A 54 12.49 -13.19 -15.53
N ASN A 55 11.48 -13.64 -14.77
CA ASN A 55 10.26 -14.20 -15.34
C ASN A 55 9.04 -13.96 -14.44
N LEU A 56 7.86 -13.97 -15.04
CA LEU A 56 6.58 -13.99 -14.34
C LEU A 56 5.59 -14.84 -15.13
N THR A 57 5.09 -15.88 -14.51
CA THR A 57 4.02 -16.73 -15.06
C THR A 57 2.84 -16.75 -14.09
N ILE A 58 1.63 -16.82 -14.63
CA ILE A 58 0.40 -16.94 -13.85
C ILE A 58 -0.37 -18.13 -14.36
N SER A 59 -0.64 -19.10 -13.49
CA SER A 59 -1.42 -20.30 -13.79
C SER A 59 -2.22 -20.71 -12.56
N ASP A 60 -3.48 -21.06 -12.76
CA ASP A 60 -4.37 -21.58 -11.72
C ASP A 60 -4.43 -20.72 -10.45
N GLY A 61 -4.48 -19.39 -10.62
CA GLY A 61 -4.52 -18.44 -9.52
C GLY A 61 -3.17 -18.18 -8.84
N VAL A 62 -2.08 -18.80 -9.30
CA VAL A 62 -0.76 -18.64 -8.69
C VAL A 62 0.19 -17.92 -9.65
N ALA A 63 0.75 -16.81 -9.18
CA ALA A 63 1.85 -16.12 -9.86
C ALA A 63 3.19 -16.71 -9.39
N THR A 64 4.01 -17.20 -10.30
CA THR A 64 5.41 -17.54 -10.03
C THR A 64 6.28 -16.40 -10.50
N VAL A 65 6.89 -15.69 -9.55
CA VAL A 65 7.82 -14.57 -9.80
C VAL A 65 9.24 -15.05 -9.65
N ASP A 66 10.02 -14.91 -10.72
CA ASP A 66 11.44 -15.22 -10.75
C ASP A 66 12.24 -13.92 -10.76
N LEU A 67 13.06 -13.73 -9.73
CA LEU A 67 13.84 -12.52 -9.49
C LEU A 67 15.34 -12.84 -9.60
N SER A 68 16.12 -11.81 -9.85
CA SER A 68 17.57 -11.92 -9.83
C SER A 68 18.12 -12.21 -8.43
N GLU A 69 19.34 -12.68 -8.36
CA GLU A 69 20.09 -12.86 -7.13
C GLU A 69 20.11 -11.58 -6.28
N GLY A 70 20.08 -11.74 -4.96
CA GLY A 70 20.09 -10.63 -4.00
C GLY A 70 18.71 -10.26 -3.45
N PHE A 71 17.60 -10.74 -4.02
CA PHE A 71 16.28 -10.53 -3.41
C PHE A 71 16.23 -11.16 -2.00
N GLY A 72 15.68 -10.41 -1.03
CA GLY A 72 15.59 -10.85 0.37
C GLY A 72 16.92 -10.75 1.13
N THR A 73 17.87 -9.93 0.68
CA THR A 73 19.14 -9.68 1.38
C THR A 73 19.26 -8.20 1.80
N GLY A 74 20.11 -7.92 2.80
CA GLY A 74 20.60 -6.57 3.09
C GLY A 74 19.65 -5.61 3.82
N SER A 75 18.38 -5.97 4.03
CA SER A 75 17.36 -5.08 4.61
C SER A 75 17.00 -5.40 6.08
N GLY A 76 17.70 -6.34 6.71
CA GLY A 76 17.35 -6.85 8.03
C GLY A 76 16.08 -7.71 8.02
N SER A 77 15.73 -8.31 9.15
CA SER A 77 14.58 -9.23 9.24
C SER A 77 13.23 -8.56 8.88
N THR A 78 12.98 -7.36 9.39
CA THR A 78 11.76 -6.59 9.07
C THR A 78 11.72 -6.20 7.59
N GLY A 79 12.84 -5.75 7.04
CA GLY A 79 12.91 -5.39 5.64
C GLY A 79 12.73 -6.57 4.70
N GLU A 80 13.20 -7.75 5.08
CA GLU A 80 12.98 -8.99 4.33
C GLU A 80 11.51 -9.39 4.29
N LEU A 81 10.80 -9.32 5.44
CA LEU A 81 9.34 -9.51 5.52
C LEU A 81 8.61 -8.53 4.59
N LEU A 82 8.95 -7.25 4.66
CA LEU A 82 8.34 -6.22 3.84
C LEU A 82 8.66 -6.39 2.35
N SER A 83 9.86 -6.85 1.97
CA SER A 83 10.21 -7.11 0.57
C SER A 83 9.32 -8.20 -0.05
N VAL A 84 9.09 -9.29 0.68
CA VAL A 84 8.17 -10.34 0.25
C VAL A 84 6.74 -9.82 0.18
N ALA A 85 6.30 -9.12 1.22
CA ALA A 85 4.95 -8.57 1.29
C ALA A 85 4.66 -7.57 0.15
N GLN A 86 5.62 -6.71 -0.23
CA GLN A 86 5.48 -5.79 -1.37
C GLN A 86 5.17 -6.54 -2.67
N VAL A 87 5.89 -7.62 -2.95
CA VAL A 87 5.67 -8.46 -4.14
C VAL A 87 4.30 -9.15 -4.08
N VAL A 88 3.98 -9.78 -2.94
CA VAL A 88 2.70 -10.48 -2.75
C VAL A 88 1.52 -9.52 -2.95
N TYR A 89 1.53 -8.37 -2.29
CA TYR A 89 0.45 -7.39 -2.41
C TYR A 89 0.37 -6.76 -3.80
N THR A 90 1.51 -6.59 -4.49
CA THR A 90 1.54 -6.06 -5.85
C THR A 90 0.95 -7.05 -6.86
N LEU A 91 1.22 -8.34 -6.76
CA LEU A 91 0.70 -9.31 -7.70
C LEU A 91 -0.75 -9.74 -7.39
N THR A 92 -1.09 -9.89 -6.11
CA THR A 92 -2.46 -10.29 -5.69
C THR A 92 -3.48 -9.16 -5.74
N GLN A 93 -3.13 -7.96 -6.24
CA GLN A 93 -4.13 -6.94 -6.55
C GLN A 93 -4.97 -7.30 -7.78
N PHE A 94 -4.48 -8.20 -8.62
CA PHE A 94 -5.18 -8.66 -9.82
C PHE A 94 -6.10 -9.84 -9.47
N PRO A 95 -7.38 -9.81 -9.89
CA PRO A 95 -8.36 -10.85 -9.54
C PRO A 95 -8.00 -12.26 -10.00
N THR A 96 -7.03 -12.38 -10.90
CA THR A 96 -6.53 -13.67 -11.43
C THR A 96 -5.38 -14.24 -10.60
N VAL A 97 -4.98 -13.60 -9.49
CA VAL A 97 -3.83 -14.01 -8.66
C VAL A 97 -4.25 -14.11 -7.20
N ASP A 98 -4.36 -15.33 -6.71
CA ASP A 98 -4.67 -15.64 -5.31
C ASP A 98 -3.42 -15.75 -4.44
N GLY A 99 -2.28 -16.14 -5.04
CA GLY A 99 -1.03 -16.34 -4.32
C GLY A 99 0.21 -16.23 -5.19
N VAL A 100 1.36 -16.10 -4.54
CA VAL A 100 2.67 -15.88 -5.19
C VAL A 100 3.68 -16.91 -4.74
N LEU A 101 4.30 -17.60 -5.70
CA LEU A 101 5.50 -18.41 -5.52
C LEU A 101 6.72 -17.60 -5.96
N PHE A 102 7.82 -17.77 -5.24
CA PHE A 102 9.07 -17.08 -5.53
C PHE A 102 10.09 -18.05 -6.11
N ALA A 103 10.88 -17.55 -7.05
CA ALA A 103 12.09 -18.19 -7.57
C ALA A 103 13.24 -17.17 -7.63
N ILE A 104 14.46 -17.65 -7.59
CA ILE A 104 15.68 -16.86 -7.80
C ILE A 104 16.50 -17.56 -8.88
N GLU A 105 16.79 -16.85 -9.99
CA GLU A 105 17.55 -17.37 -11.14
C GLU A 105 17.01 -18.72 -11.65
N GLY A 106 15.67 -18.86 -11.67
CA GLY A 106 14.96 -20.06 -12.11
C GLY A 106 14.76 -21.15 -11.03
N GLU A 107 15.40 -21.03 -9.87
CA GLU A 107 15.30 -22.03 -8.80
C GLU A 107 14.24 -21.64 -7.76
N PRO A 108 13.32 -22.55 -7.38
CA PRO A 108 12.28 -22.27 -6.40
C PRO A 108 12.84 -21.81 -5.05
N LEU A 109 12.39 -20.65 -4.58
CA LEU A 109 12.81 -20.06 -3.32
C LEU A 109 11.93 -20.57 -2.16
N LYS A 110 12.47 -21.49 -1.34
CA LYS A 110 11.79 -22.00 -0.14
C LYS A 110 12.14 -21.22 1.12
N ARG A 111 13.27 -20.53 1.11
CA ARG A 111 13.75 -19.65 2.18
C ARG A 111 14.46 -18.47 1.56
N THR A 112 14.24 -17.31 2.11
CA THR A 112 14.96 -16.12 1.69
C THR A 112 16.45 -16.20 2.08
N PRO A 113 17.36 -15.62 1.30
CA PRO A 113 18.80 -15.75 1.54
C PRO A 113 19.30 -15.00 2.77
N GLY A 114 18.59 -13.95 3.23
CA GLY A 114 19.00 -13.08 4.32
C GLY A 114 18.87 -13.75 5.69
N HIS A 115 17.67 -13.69 6.27
CA HIS A 115 17.38 -14.25 7.60
C HIS A 115 16.69 -15.62 7.54
N GLY A 116 16.54 -16.20 6.35
CA GLY A 116 16.00 -17.55 6.17
C GLY A 116 14.49 -17.63 6.39
N LEU A 117 13.76 -16.58 6.10
CA LEU A 117 12.31 -16.54 6.14
C LEU A 117 11.72 -17.68 5.29
N LEU A 118 10.91 -18.54 5.90
CA LEU A 118 10.31 -19.70 5.24
C LEU A 118 9.14 -19.27 4.35
N LEU A 119 9.20 -19.61 3.08
CA LEU A 119 8.15 -19.43 2.09
C LEU A 119 7.52 -20.77 1.72
N SER A 120 6.59 -21.23 2.56
CA SER A 120 5.95 -22.54 2.40
C SER A 120 4.74 -22.43 1.44
N GLY A 121 4.94 -22.78 0.17
CA GLY A 121 3.89 -22.73 -0.85
C GLY A 121 3.56 -21.31 -1.30
N PRO A 122 2.41 -21.13 -2.03
CA PRO A 122 1.99 -19.82 -2.49
C PRO A 122 1.71 -18.89 -1.32
N GLN A 123 2.29 -17.70 -1.36
CA GLN A 123 2.14 -16.65 -0.35
C GLN A 123 0.90 -15.80 -0.68
N THR A 124 -0.01 -15.65 0.25
CA THR A 124 -1.28 -14.92 0.06
C THR A 124 -1.27 -13.60 0.85
N ARG A 125 -2.19 -12.68 0.57
CA ARG A 125 -2.37 -11.46 1.38
C ARG A 125 -2.60 -11.75 2.86
N ARG A 126 -3.26 -12.86 3.17
CA ARG A 126 -3.56 -13.26 4.55
C ARG A 126 -2.28 -13.54 5.36
N ASP A 127 -1.27 -14.12 4.72
CA ASP A 127 0.01 -14.46 5.37
C ASP A 127 0.81 -13.21 5.74
N TRP A 128 0.50 -12.07 5.11
CA TRP A 128 1.24 -10.80 5.25
C TRP A 128 0.37 -9.65 5.76
N GLN A 129 -0.83 -9.90 6.26
CA GLN A 129 -1.74 -8.85 6.73
C GLN A 129 -1.16 -8.02 7.89
N ASP A 130 -0.26 -8.60 8.69
CA ASP A 130 0.42 -7.92 9.79
C ASP A 130 1.43 -6.86 9.30
N GLN A 131 1.76 -6.85 8.02
CA GLN A 131 2.59 -5.82 7.40
C GLN A 131 1.78 -4.58 6.97
N LEU A 132 0.45 -4.65 7.01
CA LEU A 132 -0.40 -3.49 6.75
C LEU A 132 -0.40 -2.52 7.93
N PRO A 133 -0.54 -1.21 7.68
CA PRO A 133 -0.79 -0.24 8.75
C PRO A 133 -2.16 -0.47 9.39
N SER A 134 -2.39 0.05 10.59
CA SER A 134 -3.71 -0.02 11.25
C SER A 134 -4.82 0.58 10.38
N ILE A 135 -4.52 1.65 9.65
CA ILE A 135 -5.39 2.26 8.64
C ILE A 135 -4.65 2.27 7.31
N LEU A 136 -5.22 1.65 6.31
CA LEU A 136 -4.78 1.70 4.93
C LEU A 136 -5.81 2.50 4.12
N VAL A 137 -5.41 3.61 3.54
CA VAL A 137 -6.22 4.38 2.58
C VAL A 137 -5.85 3.90 1.17
N THR A 138 -6.84 3.51 0.39
CA THR A 138 -6.68 3.06 -1.00
C THR A 138 -7.17 4.10 -2.00
N GLU A 139 -8.12 4.95 -1.59
CA GLU A 139 -8.62 6.12 -2.34
C GLU A 139 -8.84 7.30 -1.39
N PRO A 140 -8.46 8.51 -1.82
CA PRO A 140 -7.67 8.83 -3.02
C PRO A 140 -6.23 8.33 -2.89
N ALA A 141 -5.59 8.09 -4.04
CA ALA A 141 -4.16 7.80 -4.05
C ALA A 141 -3.34 9.08 -3.85
N MET A 142 -2.10 8.92 -3.40
CA MET A 142 -1.17 10.05 -3.26
C MET A 142 -0.92 10.72 -4.62
N GLY A 143 -1.14 12.04 -4.68
CA GLY A 143 -0.99 12.85 -5.88
C GLY A 143 -2.25 12.97 -6.72
N ASP A 144 -3.33 12.27 -6.38
CA ASP A 144 -4.58 12.36 -7.14
C ASP A 144 -5.14 13.78 -7.16
N ARG A 145 -5.78 14.10 -8.28
CA ARG A 145 -6.61 15.29 -8.45
C ARG A 145 -8.04 14.94 -8.08
N VAL A 146 -8.56 15.56 -7.02
CA VAL A 146 -9.88 15.25 -6.46
C VAL A 146 -10.79 16.47 -6.46
N SER A 147 -12.08 16.24 -6.69
CA SER A 147 -13.15 17.24 -6.55
C SER A 147 -14.16 16.81 -5.51
N SER A 148 -15.03 17.73 -5.08
CA SER A 148 -16.08 17.46 -4.11
C SER A 148 -17.29 16.73 -4.75
N PRO A 149 -17.84 15.68 -4.11
CA PRO A 149 -17.30 15.01 -2.95
C PRO A 149 -16.09 14.13 -3.30
N VAL A 150 -15.10 14.05 -2.41
CA VAL A 150 -14.01 13.08 -2.56
C VAL A 150 -14.37 11.80 -1.82
N THR A 151 -14.32 10.68 -2.53
CA THR A 151 -14.46 9.36 -1.91
C THR A 151 -13.19 9.00 -1.17
N VAL A 152 -13.32 8.63 0.12
CA VAL A 152 -12.23 8.12 0.95
C VAL A 152 -12.53 6.66 1.25
N GLU A 153 -11.70 5.77 0.71
CA GLU A 153 -11.84 4.32 0.88
C GLU A 153 -10.58 3.69 1.45
N GLY A 154 -10.78 2.56 2.11
CA GLY A 154 -9.65 1.80 2.62
C GLY A 154 -10.06 0.68 3.55
N THR A 155 -9.08 0.17 4.29
CA THR A 155 -9.31 -0.84 5.33
C THR A 155 -8.70 -0.41 6.64
N ALA A 156 -9.31 -0.81 7.74
CA ALA A 156 -8.83 -0.49 9.09
C ALA A 156 -8.97 -1.67 10.05
N ASN A 157 -8.02 -1.77 10.98
CA ASN A 157 -8.10 -2.59 12.17
C ASN A 157 -7.79 -1.68 13.36
N VAL A 158 -8.81 -0.98 13.84
CA VAL A 158 -8.71 0.05 14.86
C VAL A 158 -9.77 -0.13 15.93
N PHE A 159 -9.60 0.53 17.06
CA PHE A 159 -10.53 0.47 18.19
C PHE A 159 -11.94 0.92 17.76
N GLU A 160 -12.95 0.11 18.10
CA GLU A 160 -14.38 0.30 17.75
C GLU A 160 -14.64 0.51 16.26
N ALA A 161 -13.71 0.09 15.39
CA ALA A 161 -13.81 0.28 13.95
C ALA A 161 -13.98 1.74 13.48
N THR A 162 -13.76 2.72 14.37
CA THR A 162 -14.04 4.13 14.08
C THR A 162 -12.83 4.77 13.38
N VAL A 163 -13.03 5.22 12.15
CA VAL A 163 -12.06 5.92 11.32
C VAL A 163 -12.48 7.38 11.21
N GLN A 164 -11.61 8.30 11.62
CA GLN A 164 -11.80 9.74 11.47
C GLN A 164 -10.99 10.27 10.33
N MET A 165 -11.48 11.32 9.68
CA MET A 165 -10.80 11.93 8.55
C MET A 165 -11.01 13.44 8.49
N ARG A 166 -10.07 14.16 7.92
CA ARG A 166 -10.21 15.56 7.58
C ARG A 166 -9.44 15.91 6.31
N LEU A 167 -9.97 16.88 5.58
CA LEU A 167 -9.30 17.48 4.45
C LEU A 167 -8.77 18.86 4.84
N LEU A 168 -7.52 19.10 4.54
CA LEU A 168 -6.82 20.37 4.79
C LEU A 168 -6.46 21.02 3.46
N ASP A 169 -6.49 22.34 3.41
CA ASP A 169 -5.98 23.14 2.31
C ASP A 169 -4.44 23.27 2.33
N SER A 170 -3.89 24.03 1.39
CA SER A 170 -2.44 24.26 1.29
C SER A 170 -1.85 25.07 2.47
N GLU A 171 -2.68 25.76 3.24
CA GLU A 171 -2.28 26.53 4.43
C GLU A 171 -2.48 25.73 5.72
N GLY A 172 -3.08 24.52 5.63
CA GLY A 172 -3.38 23.66 6.77
C GLY A 172 -4.73 23.97 7.44
N ASN A 173 -5.58 24.81 6.82
CA ASN A 173 -6.92 25.05 7.31
C ASN A 173 -7.82 23.85 6.99
N ARG A 174 -8.75 23.56 7.89
CA ARG A 174 -9.67 22.44 7.72
C ARG A 174 -10.82 22.81 6.77
N LEU A 175 -10.88 22.15 5.62
CA LEU A 175 -11.97 22.27 4.66
C LEU A 175 -13.15 21.37 5.03
N ALA A 176 -12.86 20.13 5.47
CA ALA A 176 -13.87 19.17 5.84
C ALA A 176 -13.40 18.25 6.98
N HIS A 177 -14.35 17.65 7.69
CA HIS A 177 -14.11 16.65 8.74
C HIS A 177 -15.29 15.69 8.83
N ALA A 178 -14.99 14.41 8.91
CA ALA A 178 -15.99 13.36 9.07
C ALA A 178 -15.41 12.16 9.86
N PHE A 179 -16.29 11.22 10.14
CA PHE A 179 -15.90 9.88 10.59
C PHE A 179 -16.79 8.83 9.90
N THR A 180 -16.30 7.62 9.86
CA THR A 180 -17.05 6.45 9.39
C THR A 180 -16.69 5.24 10.23
N THR A 181 -17.46 4.18 10.11
CA THR A 181 -17.22 2.92 10.82
C THR A 181 -16.85 1.85 9.80
N ALA A 182 -15.70 1.23 9.99
CA ALA A 182 -15.29 0.09 9.16
C ALA A 182 -16.19 -1.13 9.45
N THR A 183 -16.29 -2.04 8.50
CA THR A 183 -17.12 -3.25 8.61
C THR A 183 -16.65 -4.21 9.71
N CYS A 184 -15.43 -4.05 10.19
CA CYS A 184 -14.83 -4.76 11.32
C CYS A 184 -13.81 -3.87 12.02
N GLY A 185 -13.48 -4.16 13.29
CA GLY A 185 -12.45 -3.45 14.06
C GLY A 185 -12.09 -4.20 15.33
N THR A 186 -11.08 -3.73 16.06
CA THR A 186 -10.60 -4.32 17.32
C THR A 186 -10.26 -5.82 17.18
N GLY A 187 -9.21 -6.12 16.39
CA GLY A 187 -8.71 -7.49 16.17
C GLY A 187 -9.12 -8.10 14.83
N CYS A 188 -9.89 -7.41 14.03
CA CYS A 188 -10.18 -7.76 12.64
C CYS A 188 -10.04 -6.53 11.73
N ARG A 189 -9.75 -6.75 10.48
CA ARG A 189 -9.66 -5.69 9.46
C ARG A 189 -10.98 -5.60 8.71
N GLY A 190 -11.56 -4.39 8.70
CA GLY A 190 -12.79 -4.08 7.96
C GLY A 190 -12.58 -3.02 6.90
N ASP A 191 -13.45 -3.00 5.90
CA ASP A 191 -13.48 -1.99 4.85
C ASP A 191 -14.22 -0.75 5.37
N PHE A 192 -13.76 0.44 4.96
CA PHE A 192 -14.46 1.69 5.18
C PHE A 192 -14.57 2.49 3.89
N ARG A 193 -15.65 3.27 3.79
CA ARG A 193 -15.90 4.24 2.72
C ARG A 193 -16.63 5.44 3.28
N HIS A 194 -16.28 6.63 2.81
CA HIS A 194 -16.98 7.88 3.09
C HIS A 194 -16.79 8.88 1.95
N ASP A 195 -17.87 9.54 1.54
CA ASP A 195 -17.81 10.62 0.58
C ASP A 195 -17.75 11.96 1.35
N LEU A 196 -16.60 12.64 1.26
CA LEU A 196 -16.28 13.84 2.02
C LEU A 196 -16.51 15.08 1.15
N GLU A 197 -17.51 15.89 1.51
CA GLU A 197 -17.83 17.15 0.81
C GLU A 197 -16.91 18.28 1.29
N PHE A 198 -16.48 19.13 0.35
CA PHE A 198 -15.70 20.33 0.63
C PHE A 198 -15.96 21.40 -0.44
N GLU A 199 -15.60 22.65 -0.14
CA GLU A 199 -15.72 23.77 -1.07
C GLU A 199 -14.37 24.49 -1.18
N ILE A 200 -13.97 24.82 -2.41
CA ILE A 200 -12.81 25.64 -2.73
C ILE A 200 -13.08 26.47 -3.99
N ASP A 201 -12.47 27.65 -4.08
CA ASP A 201 -12.66 28.57 -5.19
C ASP A 201 -11.65 28.37 -6.32
N ARG A 202 -10.54 27.70 -6.07
CA ARG A 202 -9.44 27.47 -7.02
C ARG A 202 -8.70 26.17 -6.72
N GLU A 203 -8.10 25.64 -7.76
CA GLU A 203 -7.20 24.48 -7.61
C GLU A 203 -6.02 24.80 -6.68
N GLN A 204 -5.71 23.87 -5.77
CA GLN A 204 -4.62 24.00 -4.82
C GLN A 204 -4.18 22.63 -4.29
N HIS A 205 -3.01 22.57 -3.67
CA HIS A 205 -2.61 21.40 -2.92
C HIS A 205 -3.42 21.25 -1.63
N GLY A 206 -3.66 20.02 -1.24
CA GLY A 206 -4.32 19.69 0.01
C GLY A 206 -3.77 18.42 0.63
N THR A 207 -4.20 18.14 1.84
CA THR A 207 -3.83 16.91 2.56
C THR A 207 -5.05 16.28 3.17
N LEU A 208 -5.32 15.04 2.79
CA LEU A 208 -6.26 14.18 3.51
C LEU A 208 -5.51 13.55 4.69
N GLU A 209 -6.00 13.74 5.90
CA GLU A 209 -5.55 13.02 7.09
C GLU A 209 -6.63 12.04 7.55
N VAL A 210 -6.22 10.79 7.80
CA VAL A 210 -7.08 9.72 8.31
C VAL A 210 -6.43 9.12 9.56
N TRP A 211 -7.21 8.95 10.65
CA TRP A 211 -6.70 8.46 11.94
C TRP A 211 -7.80 7.77 12.76
N TRP A 212 -7.42 7.18 13.86
CA TRP A 212 -8.36 6.73 14.89
C TRP A 212 -8.05 7.43 16.22
N GLY A 213 -9.06 7.53 17.09
CA GLY A 213 -8.94 8.16 18.40
C GLY A 213 -8.59 7.14 19.48
N SER A 214 -7.60 7.45 20.30
CA SER A 214 -7.28 6.65 21.47
C SER A 214 -8.46 6.67 22.47
N PRO A 215 -8.92 5.53 22.99
CA PRO A 215 -9.96 5.49 24.00
C PRO A 215 -9.49 6.03 25.36
N GLU A 216 -8.19 6.15 25.58
CA GLU A 216 -7.60 6.60 26.83
C GLU A 216 -7.66 8.12 26.99
N ASP A 217 -7.35 8.85 25.91
CA ASP A 217 -7.14 10.31 25.98
C ASP A 217 -7.67 11.07 24.75
N GLY A 218 -8.30 10.37 23.80
CA GLY A 218 -8.79 10.94 22.55
C GLY A 218 -7.70 11.37 21.58
N SER A 219 -6.42 11.10 21.87
CA SER A 219 -5.32 11.44 20.99
C SER A 219 -5.41 10.73 19.64
N ARG A 220 -4.93 11.39 18.58
CA ARG A 220 -4.90 10.80 17.25
C ARG A 220 -3.81 9.75 17.18
N LYS A 221 -4.17 8.55 16.72
CA LYS A 221 -3.26 7.43 16.52
C LYS A 221 -3.20 7.06 15.03
N ASP A 222 -2.05 6.57 14.61
CA ASP A 222 -1.79 6.03 13.26
C ASP A 222 -2.26 6.97 12.15
N VAL A 223 -1.87 8.24 12.23
CA VAL A 223 -2.28 9.27 11.27
C VAL A 223 -1.67 8.99 9.90
N VAL A 224 -2.52 8.66 8.94
CA VAL A 224 -2.17 8.54 7.52
C VAL A 224 -2.37 9.89 6.84
N ARG A 225 -1.39 10.34 6.07
CA ARG A 225 -1.45 11.59 5.28
C ARG A 225 -1.32 11.29 3.82
N ILE A 226 -2.30 11.72 3.04
CA ILE A 226 -2.33 11.60 1.58
C ILE A 226 -2.32 13.01 0.98
N ALA A 227 -1.24 13.34 0.31
CA ALA A 227 -1.16 14.58 -0.45
C ALA A 227 -2.02 14.46 -1.72
N VAL A 228 -2.87 15.47 -1.98
CA VAL A 228 -3.79 15.50 -3.13
C VAL A 228 -3.77 16.88 -3.79
N THR A 229 -4.25 16.96 -5.02
CA THR A 229 -4.58 18.23 -5.69
C THR A 229 -6.09 18.43 -5.61
N LEU A 230 -6.52 19.45 -4.89
CA LEU A 230 -7.93 19.81 -4.76
C LEU A 230 -8.38 20.61 -5.97
N ALA A 231 -9.52 20.25 -6.56
CA ALA A 231 -10.14 20.92 -7.69
C ALA A 231 -11.55 21.42 -7.34
N PRO A 232 -11.96 22.61 -7.81
CA PRO A 232 -13.34 23.11 -7.69
C PRO A 232 -14.38 22.18 -8.28
#